data_d15af2764f5a742bcace404c7617002d
#
_entry.id   d15af2764f5a742bcace404c7617002d
#
_cell.length_a   1.000
_cell.length_b   1.000
_cell.length_c   1.000
_cell.angle_alpha   90.00
_cell.angle_beta   90.00
_cell.angle_gamma   90.00
#
_symmetry.space_group_name_H-M   'P 1'
#
loop_
_entity.id
_entity.type
_entity.pdbx_description
1 polymer ?
#
loop_
_entity_poly.entity_id
_entity_poly.type
_entity_poly.pdbx_seq_one_letter_code
_entity_poly.pdbx_strand_id
1 'polypeptide(L)'
;GSEMCIRDSIIRKDECTRYAQSLGLEIIDADYDHDAWRCRMAGMEQEPERGGRCLRCFKMRLQETARYAHEHGFPVITTTLASSRWKSLEQIEEAGRYATAPYPDVTYWEQNWRKGGLSERRIAIIKEYNFYNQQYCGCEFSMRKEEKGG
;
A
#
# COMPACT_ATOMS: atom_id res chain seq x y z
N GLY A 1 -15.23 -6.81 -11.25
CA GLY A 1 -13.98 -6.11 -10.92
C GLY A 1 -13.95 -5.62 -9.50
N SER A 2 -14.96 -4.85 -9.05
CA SER A 2 -15.01 -4.29 -7.70
C SER A 2 -15.18 -5.35 -6.60
N GLU A 3 -15.95 -6.40 -6.83
CA GLU A 3 -16.17 -7.50 -5.87
C GLU A 3 -14.87 -8.26 -5.57
N MET A 4 -14.05 -8.54 -6.57
CA MET A 4 -12.76 -9.20 -6.40
C MET A 4 -11.80 -8.31 -5.58
N CYS A 5 -11.73 -7.01 -5.86
CA CYS A 5 -10.92 -6.08 -5.09
C CYS A 5 -11.34 -6.00 -3.62
N ILE A 6 -12.65 -6.00 -3.35
CA ILE A 6 -13.20 -6.00 -1.99
C ILE A 6 -12.83 -7.29 -1.26
N ARG A 7 -13.01 -8.44 -1.91
CA ARG A 7 -12.66 -9.74 -1.35
C ARG A 7 -11.17 -9.83 -1.01
N ASP A 8 -10.30 -9.43 -1.91
CA ASP A 8 -8.85 -9.44 -1.70
C ASP A 8 -8.42 -8.49 -0.59
N SER A 9 -9.09 -7.34 -0.47
CA SER A 9 -8.87 -6.39 0.62
C SER A 9 -9.22 -7.00 1.99
N ILE A 10 -10.33 -7.71 2.09
CA ILE A 10 -10.76 -8.39 3.32
C ILE A 10 -9.73 -9.46 3.72
N ILE A 11 -9.31 -10.31 2.79
CA ILE A 11 -8.33 -11.36 3.06
C ILE A 11 -7.02 -10.77 3.57
N ARG A 12 -6.51 -9.75 2.92
CA ARG A 12 -5.25 -9.07 3.31
C ARG A 12 -5.36 -8.41 4.68
N LYS A 13 -6.48 -7.78 4.95
CA LYS A 13 -6.75 -7.16 6.26
C LYS A 13 -6.75 -8.20 7.36
N ASP A 14 -7.46 -9.31 7.20
CA ASP A 14 -7.55 -10.38 8.18
C ASP A 14 -6.18 -11.02 8.45
N GLU A 15 -5.41 -11.30 7.41
CA GLU A 15 -4.06 -11.85 7.55
C GLU A 15 -3.10 -10.88 8.23
N CYS A 16 -3.14 -9.61 7.87
CA CYS A 16 -2.32 -8.56 8.48
C CYS A 16 -2.66 -8.41 9.97
N THR A 17 -3.94 -8.41 10.31
CA THR A 17 -4.42 -8.30 11.69
C THR A 17 -3.94 -9.48 12.53
N ARG A 18 -4.13 -10.71 12.04
CA ARG A 18 -3.68 -11.93 12.76
C ARG A 18 -2.16 -11.94 12.96
N TYR A 19 -1.40 -11.57 11.94
CA TYR A 19 0.05 -11.55 12.03
C TYR A 19 0.55 -10.47 12.99
N ALA A 20 0.02 -9.26 12.93
CA ALA A 20 0.35 -8.19 13.85
C ALA A 20 0.05 -8.59 15.31
N GLN A 21 -1.10 -9.19 15.58
CA GLN A 21 -1.48 -9.70 16.89
C GLN A 21 -0.50 -10.77 17.38
N SER A 22 -0.06 -11.68 16.51
CA SER A 22 0.92 -12.71 16.86
C SER A 22 2.28 -12.15 17.25
N LEU A 23 2.62 -10.95 16.76
CA LEU A 23 3.85 -10.22 17.09
C LEU A 23 3.68 -9.24 18.29
N GLY A 24 2.49 -9.16 18.86
CA GLY A 24 2.19 -8.19 19.90
C GLY A 24 2.15 -6.74 19.44
N LEU A 25 1.92 -6.50 18.15
CA LEU A 25 1.83 -5.17 17.57
C LEU A 25 0.39 -4.68 17.57
N GLU A 26 0.22 -3.40 17.91
CA GLU A 26 -1.06 -2.72 17.75
C GLU A 26 -1.35 -2.51 16.26
N ILE A 27 -2.60 -2.78 15.86
CA ILE A 27 -3.08 -2.53 14.50
C ILE A 27 -4.32 -1.64 14.56
N ILE A 28 -4.31 -0.59 13.77
CA ILE A 28 -5.43 0.33 13.63
C ILE A 28 -6.11 0.06 12.30
N ASP A 29 -7.38 -0.27 12.36
CA ASP A 29 -8.23 -0.46 11.19
C ASP A 29 -8.85 0.88 10.79
N ALA A 30 -8.16 1.60 9.90
CA ALA A 30 -8.68 2.84 9.36
C ALA A 30 -9.82 2.57 8.36
N ASP A 31 -10.81 3.47 8.34
CA ASP A 31 -11.93 3.39 7.41
C ASP A 31 -11.46 3.38 5.96
N TYR A 32 -11.99 2.45 5.18
CA TYR A 32 -11.74 2.34 3.76
C TYR A 32 -12.88 2.96 2.97
N ASP A 33 -12.63 4.15 2.41
CA ASP A 33 -13.57 4.85 1.54
C ASP A 33 -13.15 4.69 0.08
N HIS A 34 -13.68 3.66 -0.57
CA HIS A 34 -13.39 3.35 -1.98
C HIS A 34 -13.96 4.42 -2.92
N ASP A 35 -15.11 5.00 -2.59
CA ASP A 35 -15.75 6.01 -3.43
C ASP A 35 -14.94 7.32 -3.41
N ALA A 36 -14.44 7.74 -2.26
CA ALA A 36 -13.53 8.87 -2.17
C ALA A 36 -12.24 8.64 -2.95
N TRP A 37 -11.69 7.42 -2.91
CA TRP A 37 -10.52 7.05 -3.72
C TRP A 37 -10.83 7.13 -5.22
N ARG A 38 -11.96 6.58 -5.66
CA ARG A 38 -12.37 6.66 -7.07
C ARG A 38 -12.56 8.10 -7.54
N CYS A 39 -13.20 8.94 -6.74
CA CYS A 39 -13.36 10.36 -7.05
C CYS A 39 -12.01 11.06 -7.23
N ARG A 40 -11.03 10.75 -6.39
CA ARG A 40 -9.69 11.33 -6.51
C ARG A 40 -8.90 10.81 -7.71
N MET A 41 -9.20 9.60 -8.18
CA MET A 41 -8.57 9.00 -9.37
C MET A 41 -9.32 9.32 -10.67
N ALA A 42 -10.44 10.04 -10.61
CA ALA A 42 -11.24 10.40 -11.78
C ALA A 42 -10.39 11.10 -12.86
N GLY A 43 -10.57 10.70 -14.11
CA GLY A 43 -9.80 11.18 -15.25
C GLY A 43 -8.45 10.47 -15.46
N MET A 44 -8.06 9.57 -14.57
CA MET A 44 -6.79 8.82 -14.62
C MET A 44 -6.97 7.31 -14.79
N GLU A 45 -8.18 6.85 -15.14
CA GLU A 45 -8.53 5.43 -15.23
C GLU A 45 -7.70 4.69 -16.27
N GLN A 46 -7.31 5.39 -17.35
CA GLN A 46 -6.52 4.83 -18.45
C GLN A 46 -5.01 4.96 -18.26
N GLU A 47 -4.57 5.60 -17.19
CA GLU A 47 -3.14 5.72 -16.87
C GLU A 47 -2.52 4.34 -16.64
N PRO A 48 -1.31 4.09 -17.13
CA PRO A 48 -0.62 2.83 -16.89
C PRO A 48 -0.21 2.66 -15.43
N GLU A 49 0.14 1.45 -15.06
CA GLU A 49 0.86 1.22 -13.80
C GLU A 49 2.12 2.07 -13.76
N ARG A 50 2.46 2.59 -12.58
CA ARG A 50 3.56 3.52 -12.34
C ARG A 50 3.40 4.89 -12.99
N GLY A 51 2.23 5.21 -13.52
CA GLY A 51 1.88 6.54 -14.05
C GLY A 51 1.36 7.49 -12.96
N GLY A 52 0.74 8.58 -13.39
CA GLY A 52 0.24 9.65 -12.51
C GLY A 52 -0.82 9.18 -11.53
N ARG A 53 -1.68 8.22 -11.91
CA ARG A 53 -2.67 7.63 -11.01
C ARG A 53 -2.00 6.96 -9.80
N CYS A 54 -0.95 6.19 -10.04
CA CYS A 54 -0.22 5.51 -8.96
C CYS A 54 0.40 6.51 -7.99
N LEU A 55 1.06 7.55 -8.49
CA LEU A 55 1.62 8.59 -7.64
C LEU A 55 0.55 9.29 -6.79
N ARG A 56 -0.59 9.64 -7.39
CA ARG A 56 -1.72 10.25 -6.67
C ARG A 56 -2.27 9.32 -5.60
N CYS A 57 -2.40 8.04 -5.90
CA CYS A 57 -2.84 7.03 -4.95
C CYS A 57 -1.88 6.90 -3.75
N PHE A 58 -0.58 6.88 -3.99
CA PHE A 58 0.42 6.84 -2.91
C PHE A 58 0.39 8.09 -2.05
N LYS A 59 0.30 9.27 -2.66
CA LYS A 59 0.15 10.54 -1.94
C LYS A 59 -1.07 10.53 -1.04
N MET A 60 -2.23 10.12 -1.54
CA MET A 60 -3.46 10.03 -0.76
C MET A 60 -3.31 9.11 0.46
N ARG A 61 -2.72 7.93 0.29
CA ARG A 61 -2.52 6.96 1.36
C ARG A 61 -1.53 7.44 2.41
N LEU A 62 -0.40 7.97 1.97
CA LEU A 62 0.65 8.43 2.88
C LEU A 62 0.28 9.72 3.59
N GLN A 63 -0.51 10.59 2.96
CA GLN A 63 -1.07 11.77 3.62
C GLN A 63 -1.94 11.38 4.83
N GLU A 64 -2.77 10.37 4.68
CA GLU A 64 -3.60 9.89 5.80
C GLU A 64 -2.73 9.28 6.92
N THR A 65 -1.70 8.54 6.56
CA THR A 65 -0.74 7.99 7.53
C THR A 65 0.01 9.10 8.27
N ALA A 66 0.47 10.12 7.55
CA ALA A 66 1.19 11.25 8.15
C ALA A 66 0.28 12.08 9.06
N ARG A 67 -0.97 12.31 8.65
CA ARG A 67 -1.98 13.01 9.47
C ARG A 67 -2.20 12.25 10.79
N TYR A 68 -2.43 10.94 10.70
CA TYR A 68 -2.61 10.09 11.88
C TYR A 68 -1.41 10.13 12.81
N ALA A 69 -0.20 10.02 12.25
CA ALA A 69 1.04 10.08 13.02
C ALA A 69 1.20 11.42 13.75
N HIS A 70 0.92 12.53 13.07
CA HIS A 70 0.94 13.86 13.68
C HIS A 70 -0.06 13.99 14.83
N GLU A 71 -1.30 13.57 14.63
CA GLU A 71 -2.35 13.67 15.64
C GLU A 71 -2.10 12.79 16.87
N HIS A 72 -1.39 11.67 16.71
CA HIS A 72 -1.15 10.69 17.76
C HIS A 72 0.31 10.67 18.30
N GLY A 73 1.14 11.61 17.84
CA GLY A 73 2.50 11.78 18.36
C GLY A 73 3.50 10.73 17.87
N PHE A 74 3.31 10.12 16.71
CA PHE A 74 4.29 9.22 16.09
C PHE A 74 5.31 10.03 15.26
N PRO A 75 6.61 9.97 15.60
CA PRO A 75 7.60 10.81 14.94
C PRO A 75 8.09 10.28 13.60
N VAL A 76 7.83 9.02 13.30
CA VAL A 76 8.33 8.36 12.07
C VAL A 76 7.23 7.53 11.44
N ILE A 77 7.10 7.65 10.12
CA ILE A 77 6.25 6.77 9.31
C ILE A 77 7.07 6.08 8.22
N THR A 78 6.61 4.93 7.81
CA THR A 78 7.11 4.20 6.65
C THR A 78 5.97 3.45 5.97
N THR A 79 6.24 2.73 4.90
CA THR A 79 5.20 1.97 4.20
C THR A 79 5.71 0.67 3.63
N THR A 80 4.89 -0.36 3.70
CA THR A 80 5.13 -1.66 3.06
C THR A 80 4.86 -1.62 1.55
N LEU A 81 4.30 -0.54 1.01
CA LEU A 81 4.19 -0.35 -0.45
C LEU A 81 5.54 -0.49 -1.15
N ALA A 82 6.63 -0.07 -0.48
CA ALA A 82 7.99 -0.15 -0.99
C ALA A 82 8.54 -1.60 -1.12
N SER A 83 7.81 -2.61 -0.65
CA SER A 83 8.17 -4.03 -0.85
C SER A 83 7.63 -4.60 -2.18
N SER A 84 6.68 -3.94 -2.82
CA SER A 84 5.99 -4.44 -4.01
C SER A 84 6.77 -4.19 -5.30
N ARG A 85 7.05 -5.24 -6.06
CA ARG A 85 7.66 -5.15 -7.40
C ARG A 85 6.81 -4.41 -8.44
N TRP A 86 5.49 -4.30 -8.19
CA TRP A 86 4.54 -3.66 -9.10
C TRP A 86 4.59 -2.12 -9.00
N LYS A 87 5.20 -1.58 -7.95
CA LYS A 87 5.19 -0.16 -7.62
C LYS A 87 6.55 0.48 -7.87
N SER A 88 6.54 1.74 -8.27
CA SER A 88 7.76 2.56 -8.38
C SER A 88 8.21 3.02 -7.00
N LEU A 89 9.41 2.64 -6.59
CA LEU A 89 10.00 3.08 -5.33
C LEU A 89 10.18 4.60 -5.30
N GLU A 90 10.63 5.19 -6.40
CA GLU A 90 10.80 6.64 -6.54
C GLU A 90 9.50 7.41 -6.29
N GLN A 91 8.38 6.92 -6.86
CA GLN A 91 7.06 7.53 -6.62
C GLN A 91 6.61 7.38 -5.16
N ILE A 92 6.92 6.27 -4.51
CA ILE A 92 6.58 6.05 -3.10
C ILE A 92 7.38 6.99 -2.20
N GLU A 93 8.66 7.17 -2.45
CA GLU A 93 9.52 8.10 -1.72
C GLU A 93 9.07 9.56 -1.93
N GLU A 94 8.77 9.95 -3.15
CA GLU A 94 8.17 11.27 -3.45
C GLU A 94 6.87 11.49 -2.68
N ALA A 95 5.98 10.51 -2.68
CA ALA A 95 4.71 10.59 -1.96
C ALA A 95 4.92 10.68 -0.44
N GLY A 96 5.91 9.98 0.11
CA GLY A 96 6.26 10.05 1.53
C GLY A 96 6.75 11.43 1.95
N ARG A 97 7.66 12.00 1.17
CA ARG A 97 8.14 13.37 1.40
C ARG A 97 7.03 14.40 1.28
N TYR A 98 6.18 14.27 0.27
CA TYR A 98 5.02 15.12 0.08
C TYR A 98 4.04 15.05 1.26
N ALA A 99 3.77 13.84 1.75
CA ALA A 99 2.82 13.61 2.84
C ALA A 99 3.30 14.19 4.18
N THR A 100 4.60 14.14 4.45
CA THR A 100 5.18 14.64 5.71
C THR A 100 5.54 16.12 5.68
N ALA A 101 5.57 16.76 4.50
CA ALA A 101 5.94 18.17 4.37
C ALA A 101 5.11 19.12 5.26
N PRO A 102 3.78 18.95 5.46
CA PRO A 102 2.99 19.78 6.37
C PRO A 102 3.26 19.55 7.86
N TYR A 103 3.95 18.44 8.22
CA TYR A 103 4.12 18.00 9.58
C TYR A 103 5.61 17.89 9.96
N PRO A 104 6.23 18.98 10.49
CA PRO A 104 7.66 18.98 10.84
C PRO A 104 8.05 17.97 11.92
N ASP A 105 7.09 17.51 12.71
CA ASP A 105 7.22 16.51 13.77
C ASP A 105 7.15 15.06 13.27
N VAL A 106 6.85 14.85 11.98
CA VAL A 106 6.76 13.53 11.35
C VAL A 106 7.80 13.39 10.25
N THR A 107 8.61 12.37 10.34
CA THR A 107 9.63 12.03 9.33
C THR A 107 9.21 10.80 8.54
N TYR A 108 9.32 10.86 7.22
CA TYR A 108 9.18 9.68 6.37
C TYR A 108 10.50 8.93 6.30
N TRP A 109 10.49 7.65 6.72
CA TRP A 109 11.64 6.77 6.61
C TRP A 109 11.66 6.10 5.23
N GLU A 110 12.59 6.53 4.39
CA GLU A 110 12.84 5.99 3.05
C GLU A 110 13.57 4.65 3.17
N GLN A 111 12.83 3.55 3.11
CA GLN A 111 13.38 2.20 3.19
C GLN A 111 13.05 1.40 1.93
N ASN A 112 14.08 0.85 1.31
CA ASN A 112 13.90 -0.10 0.23
C ASN A 112 13.79 -1.54 0.77
N TRP A 113 12.56 -2.00 0.95
CA TRP A 113 12.26 -3.33 1.46
C TRP A 113 12.57 -4.48 0.48
N ARG A 114 13.15 -4.19 -0.70
CA ARG A 114 13.53 -5.16 -1.73
C ARG A 114 14.99 -5.55 -1.69
N LYS A 115 15.83 -4.84 -0.91
CA LYS A 115 17.29 -5.03 -0.83
C LYS A 115 17.71 -5.63 0.51
N GLY A 116 18.97 -6.05 0.59
CA GLY A 116 19.59 -6.51 1.84
C GLY A 116 19.00 -7.79 2.40
N GLY A 117 18.54 -8.72 1.54
CA GLY A 117 17.91 -9.97 1.97
C GLY A 117 16.45 -9.85 2.37
N LEU A 118 15.86 -8.64 2.30
CA LEU A 118 14.46 -8.41 2.74
C LEU A 118 13.43 -9.03 1.80
N SER A 119 13.72 -9.11 0.48
CA SER A 119 12.86 -9.82 -0.47
C SER A 119 12.79 -11.31 -0.17
N GLU A 120 13.93 -11.93 0.10
CA GLU A 120 14.03 -13.35 0.47
C GLU A 120 13.33 -13.62 1.80
N ARG A 121 13.52 -12.74 2.78
CA ARG A 121 12.83 -12.83 4.07
C ARG A 121 11.32 -12.71 3.91
N ARG A 122 10.85 -11.80 3.07
CA ARG A 122 9.42 -11.66 2.74
C ARG A 122 8.85 -12.96 2.13
N ILE A 123 9.55 -13.55 1.17
CA ILE A 123 9.13 -14.81 0.54
C ILE A 123 9.06 -15.93 1.57
N ALA A 124 10.05 -16.03 2.46
CA ALA A 124 10.08 -17.03 3.51
C ALA A 124 8.88 -16.90 4.46
N ILE A 125 8.55 -15.67 4.88
CA ILE A 125 7.39 -15.39 5.75
C ILE A 125 6.08 -15.75 5.04
N ILE A 126 5.92 -15.42 3.78
CA ILE A 126 4.72 -15.77 3.00
C ILE A 126 4.51 -17.29 2.98
N LYS A 127 5.58 -18.07 2.80
CA LYS A 127 5.51 -19.53 2.82
C LYS A 127 5.23 -20.08 4.22
N GLU A 128 5.92 -19.58 5.23
CA GLU A 128 5.81 -20.04 6.62
C GLU A 128 4.39 -19.88 7.16
N TYR A 129 3.75 -18.73 6.89
CA TYR A 129 2.40 -18.42 7.38
C TYR A 129 1.31 -18.66 6.33
N ASN A 130 1.67 -19.14 5.14
CA ASN A 130 0.75 -19.39 4.02
C ASN A 130 -0.11 -18.17 3.69
N PHE A 131 0.49 -16.99 3.61
CA PHE A 131 -0.20 -15.75 3.30
C PHE A 131 -0.70 -15.71 1.85
N TYR A 132 -1.86 -15.10 1.67
CA TYR A 132 -2.40 -14.81 0.35
C TYR A 132 -1.44 -13.91 -0.44
N ASN A 133 -1.05 -14.37 -1.63
CA ASN A 133 -0.15 -13.65 -2.52
C ASN A 133 -0.93 -13.16 -3.74
N GLN A 134 -1.35 -11.88 -3.70
CA GLN A 134 -2.09 -11.29 -4.80
C GLN A 134 -1.24 -11.14 -6.07
N GLN A 135 -1.88 -11.27 -7.23
CA GLN A 135 -1.22 -11.26 -8.53
C GLN A 135 -1.25 -9.89 -9.23
N TYR A 136 -1.77 -8.86 -8.59
CA TYR A 136 -1.88 -7.50 -9.11
C TYR A 136 -1.69 -6.47 -7.99
N CYS A 137 -1.63 -5.18 -8.34
CA CYS A 137 -1.35 -4.10 -7.38
C CYS A 137 -2.41 -3.96 -6.26
N GLY A 138 -3.64 -4.43 -6.50
CA GLY A 138 -4.79 -4.23 -5.61
C GLY A 138 -5.70 -3.07 -6.03
N CYS A 139 -5.31 -2.30 -7.03
CA CYS A 139 -6.12 -1.28 -7.68
C CYS A 139 -6.99 -1.92 -8.76
N GLU A 140 -8.27 -1.58 -8.81
CA GLU A 140 -9.19 -2.12 -9.83
C GLU A 140 -8.74 -1.85 -11.28
N PHE A 141 -8.03 -0.73 -11.51
CA PHE A 141 -7.50 -0.36 -12.83
C PHE A 141 -6.21 -1.09 -13.21
N SER A 142 -5.57 -1.79 -12.27
CA SER A 142 -4.37 -2.59 -12.49
C SER A 142 -4.66 -4.09 -12.64
N MET A 143 -5.92 -4.49 -12.56
CA MET A 143 -6.32 -5.87 -12.83
C MET A 143 -6.00 -6.21 -14.28
N ARG A 144 -5.18 -7.23 -14.49
CA ARG A 144 -4.95 -7.79 -15.81
C ARG A 144 -6.23 -8.47 -16.26
N LYS A 145 -6.72 -8.11 -17.44
CA LYS A 145 -7.72 -8.93 -18.13
C LYS A 145 -7.05 -10.27 -18.39
N GLU A 146 -7.64 -11.35 -17.88
CA GLU A 146 -7.26 -12.67 -18.37
C GLU A 146 -7.35 -12.62 -19.89
N GLU A 147 -6.22 -12.79 -20.57
CA GLU A 147 -6.26 -13.08 -21.98
C GLU A 147 -7.07 -14.38 -22.08
N LYS A 148 -8.30 -14.26 -22.57
CA LYS A 148 -9.02 -15.45 -23.02
C LYS A 148 -8.14 -16.02 -24.12
N GLY A 149 -7.39 -17.05 -23.76
CA GLY A 149 -6.67 -17.84 -24.71
C GLY A 149 -7.65 -18.26 -25.81
N GLY A 150 -7.40 -17.74 -26.98
CA GLY A 150 -8.19 -18.07 -28.13
C GLY A 150 -7.98 -19.50 -28.57
#